data_ca282b6aeeb6f2c63390aa51915d3873
#
_entry.id   ca282b6aeeb6f2c63390aa51915d3873
#
_cell.length_a   1.000
_cell.length_b   1.000
_cell.length_c   1.000
_cell.angle_alpha   90.00
_cell.angle_beta   90.00
_cell.angle_gamma   90.00
#
_symmetry.space_group_name_H-M   'P 1'
#
loop_
_entity.id
_entity.type
_entity.pdbx_description
1 polymer ?
#
loop_
_entity_poly.entity_id
_entity_poly.type
_entity_poly.pdbx_seq_one_letter_code
_entity_poly.pdbx_strand_id
1 'polypeptide(L)'
;MSEHRGLHHISVIASDPQDNYDFYVKKLGMRMVKKTVNQDDPTKYHLFYANSEGSPGSSLTFFPWPRAHQGTSGTGEATAISLAVPENSLEYWENRLAKQNIRYTGPKERFEKQYLSFKDPDGLQLHLVFDNRKDDLKEWTKSPVPMEHQIQGFWSTKLRLHEVDHTEKILTSILGFTKVDSEGNQTLYQTDSELGHSLIIEEAPFEQGQNGAGIVHHVAFQTKDDDDLKELRHEVLRLGLKPTEIIDRHFFKSVYYRTPGGVLFEMATHGPGYFVNSDPSEDQAEKLELTPWHESKREQIEAALPTINI
;
A
#
# COMPACT_ATOMS: atom_id res chain seq x y z
N MET A 1 6.41 -17.14 19.23
CA MET A 1 5.40 -17.43 18.19
C MET A 1 5.31 -16.17 17.36
N SER A 2 5.63 -16.23 16.07
CA SER A 2 5.53 -15.08 15.17
C SER A 2 4.07 -14.66 15.09
N GLU A 3 3.73 -13.52 15.68
CA GLU A 3 2.41 -12.94 15.55
C GLU A 3 2.25 -12.41 14.10
N HIS A 4 1.05 -12.51 13.56
CA HIS A 4 0.53 -12.11 12.26
C HIS A 4 1.13 -10.80 11.70
N ARG A 5 2.12 -10.88 10.81
CA ARG A 5 2.86 -9.72 10.27
C ARG A 5 2.62 -9.53 8.78
N GLY A 6 1.36 -9.37 8.39
CA GLY A 6 1.02 -9.04 7.00
C GLY A 6 1.51 -7.65 6.58
N LEU A 7 1.14 -7.27 5.36
CA LEU A 7 1.34 -5.91 4.88
C LEU A 7 0.56 -4.93 5.77
N HIS A 8 1.17 -3.77 6.10
CA HIS A 8 0.50 -2.67 6.80
C HIS A 8 -0.04 -1.66 5.80
N HIS A 9 0.84 -1.08 4.99
CA HIS A 9 0.51 -0.15 3.91
C HIS A 9 1.56 -0.24 2.79
N ILE A 10 1.24 0.34 1.65
CA ILE A 10 2.18 0.48 0.53
C ILE A 10 2.16 1.93 0.09
N SER A 11 3.33 2.55 -0.01
CA SER A 11 3.48 3.94 -0.43
C SER A 11 4.02 4.04 -1.84
N VAL A 12 3.44 4.92 -2.63
CA VAL A 12 3.71 5.08 -4.06
C VAL A 12 4.00 6.55 -4.39
N ILE A 13 4.88 6.80 -5.33
CA ILE A 13 5.08 8.13 -5.89
C ILE A 13 4.00 8.36 -6.95
N ALA A 14 3.29 9.48 -6.88
CA ALA A 14 2.30 9.90 -7.86
C ALA A 14 2.68 11.25 -8.50
N SER A 15 2.08 11.58 -9.62
CA SER A 15 2.28 12.88 -10.27
C SER A 15 1.24 13.90 -9.83
N ASP A 16 -0.02 13.73 -10.18
CA ASP A 16 -1.09 14.69 -9.95
C ASP A 16 -2.01 14.24 -8.81
N PRO A 17 -2.22 15.07 -7.76
CA PRO A 17 -3.07 14.69 -6.64
C PRO A 17 -4.57 14.65 -6.98
N GLN A 18 -5.05 15.41 -7.98
CA GLN A 18 -6.44 15.37 -8.40
C GLN A 18 -6.74 14.09 -9.18
N ASP A 19 -5.89 13.75 -10.16
CA ASP A 19 -6.03 12.51 -10.94
C ASP A 19 -5.93 11.28 -10.01
N ASN A 20 -5.05 11.34 -9.01
CA ASN A 20 -4.88 10.31 -8.01
C ASN A 20 -6.16 10.16 -7.15
N TYR A 21 -6.70 11.25 -6.62
CA TYR A 21 -7.96 11.25 -5.87
C TYR A 21 -9.13 10.71 -6.70
N ASP A 22 -9.31 11.23 -7.92
CA ASP A 22 -10.40 10.82 -8.80
C ASP A 22 -10.32 9.33 -9.14
N PHE A 23 -9.11 8.80 -9.29
CA PHE A 23 -8.94 7.38 -9.59
C PHE A 23 -9.27 6.49 -8.40
N TYR A 24 -8.64 6.73 -7.24
CA TYR A 24 -8.79 5.83 -6.09
C TYR A 24 -10.14 6.00 -5.38
N VAL A 25 -10.67 7.21 -5.29
CA VAL A 25 -11.96 7.46 -4.62
C VAL A 25 -13.13 7.33 -5.60
N LYS A 26 -13.13 8.10 -6.69
CA LYS A 26 -14.33 8.16 -7.58
C LYS A 26 -14.44 6.93 -8.49
N LYS A 27 -13.31 6.38 -8.99
CA LYS A 27 -13.35 5.21 -9.88
C LYS A 27 -13.26 3.89 -9.13
N LEU A 28 -12.32 3.72 -8.21
CA LEU A 28 -12.15 2.46 -7.46
C LEU A 28 -13.00 2.37 -6.19
N GLY A 29 -13.53 3.49 -5.69
CA GLY A 29 -14.41 3.51 -4.52
C GLY A 29 -13.72 3.29 -3.18
N MET A 30 -12.39 3.45 -3.11
CA MET A 30 -11.67 3.40 -1.84
C MET A 30 -11.98 4.64 -0.99
N ARG A 31 -11.93 4.50 0.32
CA ARG A 31 -12.07 5.62 1.23
C ARG A 31 -10.75 6.38 1.34
N MET A 32 -10.77 7.72 1.19
CA MET A 32 -9.65 8.54 1.67
C MET A 32 -9.73 8.61 3.19
N VAL A 33 -8.86 7.87 3.86
CA VAL A 33 -8.83 7.82 5.34
C VAL A 33 -7.97 8.92 5.94
N LYS A 34 -7.07 9.53 5.15
CA LYS A 34 -6.28 10.67 5.58
C LYS A 34 -5.79 11.52 4.39
N LYS A 35 -5.98 12.84 4.49
CA LYS A 35 -5.35 13.86 3.67
C LYS A 35 -4.39 14.65 4.54
N THR A 36 -3.09 14.46 4.36
CA THR A 36 -2.03 15.11 5.15
C THR A 36 -0.86 15.47 4.24
N VAL A 37 0.27 15.83 4.82
CA VAL A 37 1.49 16.19 4.08
C VAL A 37 2.60 15.18 4.33
N ASN A 38 3.53 15.09 3.39
CA ASN A 38 4.78 14.39 3.60
C ASN A 38 5.53 15.08 4.76
N GLN A 39 5.83 14.32 5.82
CA GLN A 39 6.45 14.90 7.02
C GLN A 39 7.90 15.36 6.82
N ASP A 40 8.56 14.82 5.79
CA ASP A 40 9.94 15.18 5.43
C ASP A 40 9.97 16.36 4.42
N ASP A 41 8.86 16.60 3.66
CA ASP A 41 8.63 17.75 2.77
C ASP A 41 7.16 18.19 2.85
N PRO A 42 6.77 19.05 3.81
CA PRO A 42 5.38 19.43 4.01
C PRO A 42 4.79 20.30 2.88
N THR A 43 5.55 20.61 1.83
CA THR A 43 5.02 21.22 0.60
C THR A 43 4.37 20.20 -0.35
N LYS A 44 4.33 18.94 0.01
CA LYS A 44 3.75 17.84 -0.76
C LYS A 44 2.70 17.12 0.07
N TYR A 45 1.63 16.69 -0.60
CA TYR A 45 0.64 15.83 0.04
C TYR A 45 1.21 14.45 0.41
N HIS A 46 0.59 13.84 1.41
CA HIS A 46 0.59 12.41 1.65
C HIS A 46 -0.88 11.98 1.76
N LEU A 47 -1.36 11.24 0.76
CA LEU A 47 -2.75 10.83 0.64
C LEU A 47 -2.87 9.34 0.99
N PHE A 48 -3.84 8.97 1.82
CA PHE A 48 -4.05 7.60 2.28
C PHE A 48 -5.42 7.12 1.85
N TYR A 49 -5.47 6.05 1.07
CA TYR A 49 -6.69 5.37 0.66
C TYR A 49 -6.71 3.97 1.27
N ALA A 50 -7.83 3.57 1.84
CA ALA A 50 -7.97 2.29 2.50
C ALA A 50 -9.39 1.72 2.34
N ASN A 51 -9.68 0.63 3.04
CA ASN A 51 -11.04 0.16 3.24
C ASN A 51 -11.82 1.13 4.16
N SER A 52 -13.07 0.81 4.44
CA SER A 52 -13.96 1.64 5.26
C SER A 52 -13.42 1.98 6.65
N GLU A 53 -12.63 1.08 7.23
CA GLU A 53 -12.13 1.18 8.62
C GLU A 53 -10.70 1.73 8.71
N GLY A 54 -9.99 1.86 7.57
CA GLY A 54 -8.56 2.21 7.57
C GLY A 54 -7.69 1.13 8.21
N SER A 55 -8.09 -0.14 8.06
CA SER A 55 -7.41 -1.26 8.72
C SER A 55 -5.98 -1.44 8.22
N PRO A 56 -5.03 -1.85 9.07
CA PRO A 56 -3.74 -2.36 8.61
C PRO A 56 -3.93 -3.45 7.54
N GLY A 57 -3.12 -3.42 6.48
CA GLY A 57 -3.29 -4.33 5.34
C GLY A 57 -4.27 -3.85 4.27
N SER A 58 -4.79 -2.63 4.39
CA SER A 58 -5.68 -2.05 3.38
C SER A 58 -5.21 -0.72 2.81
N SER A 59 -4.24 -0.06 3.45
CA SER A 59 -3.88 1.33 3.16
C SER A 59 -2.87 1.46 2.02
N LEU A 60 -3.32 1.97 0.88
CA LEU A 60 -2.49 2.38 -0.25
C LEU A 60 -2.27 3.89 -0.15
N THR A 61 -1.01 4.33 -0.06
CA THR A 61 -0.69 5.72 0.20
C THR A 61 0.13 6.33 -0.93
N PHE A 62 0.01 7.64 -1.10
CA PHE A 62 0.64 8.33 -2.22
C PHE A 62 1.36 9.60 -1.79
N PHE A 63 2.52 9.81 -2.41
CA PHE A 63 3.26 11.07 -2.41
C PHE A 63 3.11 11.73 -3.77
N PRO A 64 2.08 12.58 -3.99
CA PRO A 64 1.97 13.32 -5.23
C PRO A 64 3.06 14.39 -5.34
N TRP A 65 3.90 14.27 -6.35
CA TRP A 65 4.91 15.26 -6.71
C TRP A 65 4.55 15.87 -8.06
N PRO A 66 3.88 17.03 -8.08
CA PRO A 66 3.53 17.67 -9.33
C PRO A 66 4.73 17.82 -10.26
N ARG A 67 4.58 17.38 -11.52
CA ARG A 67 5.64 17.31 -12.54
C ARG A 67 6.69 16.21 -12.30
N ALA A 68 6.45 15.23 -11.43
CA ALA A 68 7.30 14.04 -11.41
C ALA A 68 7.32 13.42 -12.82
N HIS A 69 8.51 13.04 -13.28
CA HIS A 69 8.61 12.24 -14.50
C HIS A 69 8.05 10.84 -14.25
N GLN A 70 7.58 10.20 -15.31
CA GLN A 70 7.15 8.81 -15.27
C GLN A 70 8.31 7.93 -14.83
N GLY A 71 8.11 7.11 -13.82
CA GLY A 71 9.07 6.11 -13.40
C GLY A 71 9.15 4.92 -14.36
N THR A 72 10.23 4.18 -14.29
CA THR A 72 10.42 2.92 -15.02
C THR A 72 10.68 1.82 -14.01
N SER A 73 9.82 0.81 -13.98
CA SER A 73 9.96 -0.32 -13.07
C SER A 73 11.15 -1.20 -13.46
N GLY A 74 11.88 -1.68 -12.45
CA GLY A 74 13.03 -2.59 -12.59
C GLY A 74 13.03 -3.69 -11.54
N THR A 75 14.23 -4.25 -11.29
CA THR A 75 14.45 -5.18 -10.17
C THR A 75 14.80 -4.39 -8.89
N GLY A 76 14.48 -4.97 -7.73
CA GLY A 76 14.65 -4.32 -6.43
C GLY A 76 13.47 -3.42 -6.05
N GLU A 77 12.29 -3.69 -6.62
CA GLU A 77 11.07 -2.90 -6.43
C GLU A 77 9.85 -3.78 -6.22
N ALA A 78 8.79 -3.20 -5.63
CA ALA A 78 7.45 -3.75 -5.72
C ALA A 78 6.80 -3.28 -7.03
N THR A 79 6.47 -4.20 -7.91
CA THR A 79 6.07 -3.92 -9.31
C THR A 79 4.58 -4.05 -9.58
N ALA A 80 3.82 -4.60 -8.64
CA ALA A 80 2.37 -4.70 -8.74
C ALA A 80 1.74 -4.78 -7.36
N ILE A 81 0.53 -4.23 -7.24
CA ILE A 81 -0.29 -4.29 -6.02
C ILE A 81 -1.60 -4.98 -6.37
N SER A 82 -1.94 -6.00 -5.60
CA SER A 82 -3.17 -6.76 -5.75
C SER A 82 -4.13 -6.43 -4.61
N LEU A 83 -5.33 -5.99 -4.96
CA LEU A 83 -6.41 -5.62 -4.04
C LEU A 83 -7.45 -6.74 -4.03
N ALA A 84 -7.86 -7.17 -2.86
CA ALA A 84 -8.91 -8.17 -2.69
C ALA A 84 -10.29 -7.54 -2.84
N VAL A 85 -11.14 -8.20 -3.60
CA VAL A 85 -12.57 -7.91 -3.74
C VAL A 85 -13.38 -9.20 -3.55
N PRO A 86 -14.66 -9.12 -3.15
CA PRO A 86 -15.49 -10.33 -2.99
C PRO A 86 -15.49 -11.20 -4.24
N GLU A 87 -15.49 -12.53 -4.05
CA GLU A 87 -15.38 -13.52 -5.13
C GLU A 87 -16.43 -13.34 -6.23
N ASN A 88 -17.64 -12.97 -5.87
CA ASN A 88 -18.76 -12.81 -6.79
C ASN A 88 -18.81 -11.44 -7.49
N SER A 89 -17.69 -10.68 -7.48
CA SER A 89 -17.64 -9.30 -7.98
C SER A 89 -17.07 -9.16 -9.40
N LEU A 90 -16.72 -10.26 -10.08
CA LEU A 90 -16.05 -10.21 -11.40
C LEU A 90 -16.84 -9.39 -12.43
N GLU A 91 -18.10 -9.76 -12.69
CA GLU A 91 -18.94 -9.08 -13.68
C GLU A 91 -19.15 -7.59 -13.34
N TYR A 92 -19.33 -7.28 -12.06
CA TYR A 92 -19.43 -5.89 -11.60
C TYR A 92 -18.17 -5.08 -11.95
N TRP A 93 -17.00 -5.62 -11.64
CA TRP A 93 -15.74 -4.90 -11.86
C TRP A 93 -15.36 -4.78 -13.34
N GLU A 94 -15.64 -5.78 -14.18
CA GLU A 94 -15.49 -5.66 -15.63
C GLU A 94 -16.34 -4.51 -16.18
N ASN A 95 -17.61 -4.47 -15.82
CA ASN A 95 -18.54 -3.41 -16.21
C ASN A 95 -18.12 -2.05 -15.68
N ARG A 96 -17.66 -1.98 -14.43
CA ARG A 96 -17.22 -0.73 -13.81
C ARG A 96 -15.95 -0.19 -14.47
N LEU A 97 -14.91 -1.00 -14.63
CA LEU A 97 -13.66 -0.59 -15.29
C LEU A 97 -13.93 -0.07 -16.71
N ALA A 98 -14.76 -0.78 -17.47
CA ALA A 98 -15.17 -0.35 -18.80
C ALA A 98 -15.92 1.00 -18.77
N LYS A 99 -16.91 1.16 -17.89
CA LYS A 99 -17.68 2.41 -17.71
C LYS A 99 -16.80 3.59 -17.30
N GLN A 100 -15.76 3.34 -16.51
CA GLN A 100 -14.80 4.34 -16.05
C GLN A 100 -13.66 4.59 -17.07
N ASN A 101 -13.72 3.98 -18.27
CA ASN A 101 -12.69 4.03 -19.30
C ASN A 101 -11.30 3.59 -18.81
N ILE A 102 -11.26 2.61 -17.91
CA ILE A 102 -10.01 1.98 -17.44
C ILE A 102 -9.77 0.75 -18.32
N ARG A 103 -8.66 0.75 -19.05
CA ARG A 103 -8.23 -0.41 -19.84
C ARG A 103 -7.75 -1.51 -18.89
N TYR A 104 -8.29 -2.71 -19.06
CA TYR A 104 -7.91 -3.87 -18.26
C TYR A 104 -7.67 -5.10 -19.14
N THR A 105 -7.05 -6.10 -18.59
CA THR A 105 -6.90 -7.44 -19.16
C THR A 105 -7.32 -8.49 -18.14
N GLY A 106 -7.88 -9.59 -18.62
CA GLY A 106 -8.37 -10.68 -17.78
C GLY A 106 -9.84 -11.02 -18.12
N PRO A 107 -10.51 -11.87 -17.33
CA PRO A 107 -9.94 -12.51 -16.14
C PRO A 107 -8.74 -13.41 -16.48
N LYS A 108 -7.72 -13.37 -15.63
CA LYS A 108 -6.55 -14.26 -15.63
C LYS A 108 -6.54 -15.04 -14.32
N GLU A 109 -5.74 -16.08 -14.26
CA GLU A 109 -5.57 -16.88 -13.05
C GLU A 109 -4.11 -16.91 -12.63
N ARG A 110 -3.86 -16.90 -11.33
CA ARG A 110 -2.55 -17.08 -10.71
C ARG A 110 -2.74 -17.56 -9.25
N PHE A 111 -2.00 -18.60 -8.87
CA PHE A 111 -2.15 -19.24 -7.56
C PHE A 111 -3.62 -19.54 -7.23
N GLU A 112 -4.32 -20.16 -8.18
CA GLU A 112 -5.74 -20.54 -8.09
C GLU A 112 -6.71 -19.37 -7.85
N LYS A 113 -6.27 -18.12 -8.05
CA LYS A 113 -7.12 -16.92 -7.90
C LYS A 113 -7.29 -16.19 -9.23
N GLN A 114 -8.54 -15.89 -9.55
CA GLN A 114 -8.86 -15.05 -10.70
C GLN A 114 -8.56 -13.58 -10.39
N TYR A 115 -8.12 -12.84 -11.40
CA TYR A 115 -7.87 -11.41 -11.27
C TYR A 115 -8.04 -10.64 -12.56
N LEU A 116 -8.40 -9.36 -12.44
CA LEU A 116 -8.32 -8.35 -13.49
C LEU A 116 -7.05 -7.51 -13.29
N SER A 117 -6.41 -7.12 -14.39
CA SER A 117 -5.13 -6.41 -14.38
C SER A 117 -5.26 -5.10 -15.15
N PHE A 118 -4.91 -3.97 -14.53
CA PHE A 118 -5.00 -2.62 -15.09
C PHE A 118 -3.93 -1.71 -14.50
N LYS A 119 -3.87 -0.48 -14.98
CA LYS A 119 -2.92 0.52 -14.48
C LYS A 119 -3.66 1.73 -13.96
N ASP A 120 -3.07 2.38 -12.94
CA ASP A 120 -3.49 3.70 -12.49
C ASP A 120 -3.02 4.81 -13.47
N PRO A 121 -3.39 6.08 -13.25
CA PRO A 121 -2.98 7.19 -14.12
C PRO A 121 -1.47 7.34 -14.28
N ASP A 122 -0.69 6.99 -13.27
CA ASP A 122 0.77 7.06 -13.26
C ASP A 122 1.45 5.75 -13.72
N GLY A 123 0.66 4.76 -14.17
CA GLY A 123 1.19 3.52 -14.72
C GLY A 123 1.51 2.44 -13.69
N LEU A 124 1.19 2.65 -12.40
CA LEU A 124 1.28 1.62 -11.38
C LEU A 124 0.43 0.41 -11.77
N GLN A 125 1.01 -0.78 -11.72
CA GLN A 125 0.29 -2.02 -12.03
C GLN A 125 -0.59 -2.43 -10.85
N LEU A 126 -1.89 -2.53 -11.11
CA LEU A 126 -2.90 -2.95 -10.13
C LEU A 126 -3.61 -4.22 -10.59
N HIS A 127 -4.01 -5.03 -9.62
CA HIS A 127 -4.86 -6.19 -9.83
C HIS A 127 -6.07 -6.12 -8.88
N LEU A 128 -7.24 -6.51 -9.36
CA LEU A 128 -8.37 -6.89 -8.50
C LEU A 128 -8.41 -8.41 -8.46
N VAL A 129 -8.19 -8.97 -7.28
CA VAL A 129 -8.19 -10.41 -7.04
C VAL A 129 -9.50 -10.79 -6.37
N PHE A 130 -10.20 -11.75 -6.98
CA PHE A 130 -11.51 -12.22 -6.52
C PHE A 130 -11.33 -13.26 -5.43
N ASP A 131 -11.33 -12.78 -4.18
CA ASP A 131 -11.05 -13.61 -3.00
C ASP A 131 -11.58 -12.91 -1.73
N ASN A 132 -12.55 -13.52 -1.07
CA ASN A 132 -13.06 -13.00 0.20
C ASN A 132 -11.98 -13.00 1.27
N ARG A 133 -11.80 -11.87 1.95
CA ARG A 133 -10.78 -11.71 2.99
C ARG A 133 -11.32 -11.27 4.33
N LYS A 134 -12.38 -10.49 4.32
CA LYS A 134 -12.98 -9.96 5.54
C LYS A 134 -14.49 -9.92 5.41
N ASP A 135 -15.16 -10.79 6.16
CA ASP A 135 -16.62 -10.94 6.07
C ASP A 135 -17.38 -9.87 6.86
N ASP A 136 -16.73 -9.27 7.89
CA ASP A 136 -17.34 -8.29 8.80
C ASP A 136 -16.93 -6.83 8.51
N LEU A 137 -16.39 -6.55 7.31
CA LEU A 137 -15.99 -5.21 6.92
C LEU A 137 -17.19 -4.28 6.90
N LYS A 138 -17.09 -3.13 7.57
CA LYS A 138 -18.14 -2.13 7.56
C LYS A 138 -18.24 -1.45 6.19
N GLU A 139 -19.44 -1.11 5.79
CA GLU A 139 -19.70 -0.36 4.57
C GLU A 139 -19.11 1.05 4.64
N TRP A 140 -18.47 1.49 3.56
CA TRP A 140 -18.24 2.91 3.31
C TRP A 140 -19.39 3.46 2.47
N THR A 141 -20.38 4.06 3.12
CA THR A 141 -21.65 4.49 2.50
C THR A 141 -21.49 5.60 1.46
N LYS A 142 -20.38 6.34 1.48
CA LYS A 142 -20.07 7.36 0.46
C LYS A 142 -19.30 6.79 -0.74
N SER A 143 -19.00 5.50 -0.75
CA SER A 143 -18.37 4.85 -1.89
C SER A 143 -19.31 4.82 -3.09
N PRO A 144 -18.83 5.11 -4.31
CA PRO A 144 -19.59 4.87 -5.53
C PRO A 144 -19.64 3.37 -5.93
N VAL A 145 -19.05 2.49 -5.13
CA VAL A 145 -19.05 1.03 -5.27
C VAL A 145 -19.95 0.44 -4.20
N PRO A 146 -20.98 -0.37 -4.55
CA PRO A 146 -21.83 -1.05 -3.58
C PRO A 146 -21.02 -1.92 -2.62
N MET A 147 -21.47 -2.04 -1.37
CA MET A 147 -20.76 -2.74 -0.29
C MET A 147 -20.29 -4.14 -0.68
N GLU A 148 -21.16 -4.90 -1.34
CA GLU A 148 -20.90 -6.26 -1.78
C GLU A 148 -19.81 -6.40 -2.84
N HIS A 149 -19.27 -5.27 -3.33
CA HIS A 149 -18.19 -5.21 -4.33
C HIS A 149 -17.01 -4.36 -3.90
N GLN A 150 -17.04 -3.74 -2.71
CA GLN A 150 -15.99 -2.85 -2.24
C GLN A 150 -14.64 -3.57 -2.09
N ILE A 151 -13.56 -2.83 -2.33
CA ILE A 151 -12.20 -3.29 -2.08
C ILE A 151 -12.02 -3.48 -0.57
N GLN A 152 -11.59 -4.68 -0.18
CA GLN A 152 -11.44 -5.06 1.22
C GLN A 152 -10.06 -4.69 1.81
N GLY A 153 -9.01 -4.76 0.98
CA GLY A 153 -7.64 -4.49 1.36
C GLY A 153 -6.65 -5.13 0.40
N PHE A 154 -5.40 -5.32 0.82
CA PHE A 154 -4.41 -6.00 -0.02
C PHE A 154 -4.65 -7.51 -0.03
N TRP A 155 -4.64 -8.07 -1.22
CA TRP A 155 -4.40 -9.50 -1.41
C TRP A 155 -2.90 -9.79 -1.37
N SER A 156 -2.10 -9.04 -2.17
CA SER A 156 -0.64 -9.17 -2.18
C SER A 156 0.05 -7.93 -2.74
N THR A 157 1.37 -7.88 -2.57
CA THR A 157 2.26 -7.10 -3.45
C THR A 157 3.27 -8.02 -4.12
N LYS A 158 3.75 -7.65 -5.32
CA LYS A 158 4.74 -8.42 -6.05
C LYS A 158 6.09 -7.71 -6.06
N LEU A 159 7.10 -8.33 -5.48
CA LEU A 159 8.49 -7.88 -5.51
C LEU A 159 9.19 -8.51 -6.71
N ARG A 160 9.81 -7.71 -7.58
CA ARG A 160 10.69 -8.20 -8.64
C ARG A 160 12.14 -8.09 -8.19
N LEU A 161 12.81 -9.23 -8.05
CA LEU A 161 14.15 -9.33 -7.50
C LEU A 161 15.10 -10.03 -8.48
N HIS A 162 16.35 -9.55 -8.53
CA HIS A 162 17.43 -10.26 -9.18
C HIS A 162 18.03 -11.32 -8.25
N GLU A 163 18.21 -10.97 -6.98
CA GLU A 163 18.67 -11.87 -5.92
C GLU A 163 17.59 -12.06 -4.87
N VAL A 164 17.14 -13.29 -4.70
CA VAL A 164 15.97 -13.64 -3.88
C VAL A 164 16.34 -14.03 -2.47
N ASP A 165 17.40 -14.84 -2.28
CA ASP A 165 17.68 -15.57 -1.02
C ASP A 165 17.69 -14.69 0.23
N HIS A 166 18.33 -13.54 0.18
CA HIS A 166 18.43 -12.65 1.34
C HIS A 166 17.09 -12.00 1.69
N THR A 167 16.29 -11.63 0.68
CA THR A 167 14.95 -11.06 0.93
C THR A 167 14.00 -12.14 1.41
N GLU A 168 14.05 -13.36 0.84
CA GLU A 168 13.29 -14.52 1.31
C GLU A 168 13.60 -14.83 2.78
N LYS A 169 14.87 -14.78 3.18
CA LYS A 169 15.26 -14.97 4.58
C LYS A 169 14.64 -13.92 5.52
N ILE A 170 14.57 -12.66 5.10
CA ILE A 170 13.91 -11.61 5.89
C ILE A 170 12.41 -11.93 6.02
N LEU A 171 11.74 -12.26 4.91
CA LEU A 171 10.32 -12.60 4.92
C LEU A 171 10.02 -13.79 5.84
N THR A 172 10.81 -14.85 5.75
CA THR A 172 10.52 -16.09 6.48
C THR A 172 11.00 -16.08 7.93
N SER A 173 12.19 -15.52 8.21
CA SER A 173 12.80 -15.59 9.55
C SER A 173 12.42 -14.42 10.45
N ILE A 174 12.07 -13.24 9.88
CA ILE A 174 11.74 -12.03 10.64
C ILE A 174 10.25 -11.72 10.55
N LEU A 175 9.69 -11.70 9.33
CA LEU A 175 8.32 -11.28 9.10
C LEU A 175 7.30 -12.42 9.19
N GLY A 176 7.76 -13.66 9.38
CA GLY A 176 6.89 -14.81 9.64
C GLY A 176 6.10 -15.31 8.43
N PHE A 177 6.47 -14.91 7.21
CA PHE A 177 5.89 -15.47 5.99
C PHE A 177 6.36 -16.89 5.76
N THR A 178 5.50 -17.73 5.21
CA THR A 178 5.82 -19.09 4.77
C THR A 178 5.65 -19.19 3.26
N LYS A 179 6.54 -19.92 2.62
CA LYS A 179 6.41 -20.26 1.20
C LYS A 179 5.25 -21.22 1.01
N VAL A 180 4.31 -20.89 0.12
CA VAL A 180 3.08 -21.66 -0.10
C VAL A 180 3.08 -22.36 -1.43
N ASP A 181 3.43 -21.64 -2.52
CA ASP A 181 3.32 -22.16 -3.88
C ASP A 181 4.32 -21.47 -4.82
N SER A 182 4.52 -22.03 -6.01
CA SER A 182 5.38 -21.45 -7.06
C SER A 182 4.81 -21.72 -8.45
N GLU A 183 4.71 -20.66 -9.24
CA GLU A 183 4.30 -20.71 -10.66
C GLU A 183 5.35 -20.01 -11.53
N GLY A 184 6.06 -20.78 -12.37
CA GLY A 184 7.13 -20.25 -13.20
C GLY A 184 8.26 -19.63 -12.38
N ASN A 185 8.52 -18.33 -12.58
CA ASN A 185 9.52 -17.56 -11.83
C ASN A 185 8.91 -16.78 -10.64
N GLN A 186 7.67 -17.08 -10.26
CA GLN A 186 6.97 -16.43 -9.15
C GLN A 186 6.76 -17.40 -8.01
N THR A 187 7.00 -16.92 -6.80
CA THR A 187 6.79 -17.67 -5.56
C THR A 187 5.85 -16.90 -4.65
N LEU A 188 4.80 -17.56 -4.16
CA LEU A 188 3.84 -17.04 -3.20
C LEU A 188 4.28 -17.33 -1.78
N TYR A 189 4.29 -16.27 -0.96
CA TYR A 189 4.50 -16.33 0.48
C TYR A 189 3.27 -15.82 1.20
N GLN A 190 2.91 -16.45 2.32
CA GLN A 190 1.73 -16.06 3.11
C GLN A 190 2.02 -16.04 4.61
N THR A 191 1.26 -15.20 5.32
CA THR A 191 1.08 -15.23 6.77
C THR A 191 -0.39 -15.54 7.08
N ASP A 192 -0.72 -15.63 8.35
CA ASP A 192 -2.09 -15.80 8.84
C ASP A 192 -2.80 -14.45 9.12
N SER A 193 -2.23 -13.35 8.67
CA SER A 193 -2.90 -12.03 8.73
C SER A 193 -4.20 -12.03 7.92
N GLU A 194 -5.23 -11.40 8.43
CA GLU A 194 -6.53 -11.30 7.77
C GLU A 194 -6.45 -10.52 6.45
N LEU A 195 -5.80 -9.35 6.47
CA LEU A 195 -5.54 -8.52 5.30
C LEU A 195 -4.04 -8.39 5.04
N GLY A 196 -3.66 -8.24 3.77
CA GLY A 196 -2.25 -8.09 3.40
C GLY A 196 -1.40 -9.33 3.70
N HIS A 197 -2.04 -10.50 3.73
CA HIS A 197 -1.47 -11.78 4.14
C HIS A 197 -0.50 -12.38 3.13
N SER A 198 -0.51 -11.92 1.87
CA SER A 198 0.27 -12.52 0.78
C SER A 198 1.32 -11.57 0.21
N LEU A 199 2.43 -12.15 -0.22
CA LEU A 199 3.48 -11.48 -0.97
C LEU A 199 3.99 -12.42 -2.08
N ILE A 200 4.26 -11.88 -3.25
CA ILE A 200 4.81 -12.63 -4.37
C ILE A 200 6.23 -12.15 -4.64
N ILE A 201 7.19 -13.05 -4.73
CA ILE A 201 8.51 -12.76 -5.29
C ILE A 201 8.54 -13.25 -6.74
N GLU A 202 8.89 -12.36 -7.65
CA GLU A 202 9.21 -12.65 -9.04
C GLU A 202 10.73 -12.58 -9.20
N GLU A 203 11.37 -13.73 -9.44
CA GLU A 203 12.79 -13.77 -9.79
C GLU A 203 12.97 -13.35 -11.23
N ALA A 204 13.84 -12.36 -11.49
CA ALA A 204 14.05 -11.83 -12.82
C ALA A 204 15.52 -11.45 -13.05
N PRO A 205 16.00 -11.45 -14.31
CA PRO A 205 17.30 -10.87 -14.63
C PRO A 205 17.38 -9.42 -14.13
N PHE A 206 18.60 -8.98 -13.79
CA PHE A 206 18.80 -7.58 -13.36
C PHE A 206 18.28 -6.60 -14.43
N GLU A 207 17.45 -5.69 -14.01
CA GLU A 207 16.90 -4.61 -14.81
C GLU A 207 16.89 -3.33 -14.00
N GLN A 208 17.56 -2.29 -14.48
CA GLN A 208 17.62 -1.03 -13.77
C GLN A 208 16.31 -0.29 -13.91
N GLY A 209 15.66 0.00 -12.74
CA GLY A 209 14.51 0.89 -12.66
C GLY A 209 14.91 2.36 -12.52
N GLN A 210 13.94 3.23 -12.67
CA GLN A 210 14.06 4.67 -12.43
C GLN A 210 12.90 5.15 -11.57
N ASN A 211 13.20 5.69 -10.38
CA ASN A 211 12.18 6.29 -9.52
C ASN A 211 11.40 7.38 -10.25
N GLY A 212 10.11 7.49 -9.96
CA GLY A 212 9.24 8.48 -10.55
C GLY A 212 7.78 8.14 -10.27
N ALA A 213 6.85 8.85 -10.91
CA ALA A 213 5.43 8.58 -10.79
C ALA A 213 5.10 7.14 -11.21
N GLY A 214 4.23 6.47 -10.45
CA GLY A 214 3.83 5.08 -10.66
C GLY A 214 4.77 4.03 -10.05
N ILE A 215 5.84 4.43 -9.34
CA ILE A 215 6.76 3.53 -8.68
C ILE A 215 6.46 3.42 -7.19
N VAL A 216 6.48 2.20 -6.66
CA VAL A 216 6.34 1.96 -5.22
C VAL A 216 7.58 2.48 -4.50
N HIS A 217 7.36 3.39 -3.55
CA HIS A 217 8.43 3.95 -2.72
C HIS A 217 8.89 2.95 -1.65
N HIS A 218 7.93 2.36 -0.92
CA HIS A 218 8.20 1.35 0.10
C HIS A 218 7.00 0.43 0.35
N VAL A 219 7.31 -0.73 0.94
CA VAL A 219 6.35 -1.71 1.40
C VAL A 219 6.45 -1.81 2.92
N ALA A 220 5.36 -1.53 3.63
CA ALA A 220 5.30 -1.59 5.08
C ALA A 220 4.63 -2.87 5.58
N PHE A 221 5.20 -3.44 6.64
CA PHE A 221 4.73 -4.64 7.33
C PHE A 221 4.23 -4.30 8.73
N GLN A 222 3.27 -5.04 9.21
CA GLN A 222 2.61 -4.83 10.49
C GLN A 222 3.55 -5.17 11.66
N THR A 223 3.54 -4.32 12.68
CA THR A 223 4.04 -4.62 14.01
C THR A 223 2.96 -4.28 15.03
N LYS A 224 2.85 -5.09 16.05
CA LYS A 224 1.80 -4.98 17.06
C LYS A 224 1.85 -3.65 17.82
N ASP A 225 3.02 -3.35 18.37
CA ASP A 225 3.26 -2.23 19.25
C ASP A 225 4.74 -1.77 19.21
N ASP A 226 5.07 -0.83 20.07
CA ASP A 226 6.41 -0.27 20.18
C ASP A 226 7.48 -1.29 20.58
N ASP A 227 7.14 -2.27 21.41
CA ASP A 227 8.10 -3.26 21.89
C ASP A 227 8.38 -4.30 20.80
N ASP A 228 7.36 -4.72 20.09
CA ASP A 228 7.49 -5.56 18.88
C ASP A 228 8.33 -4.85 17.80
N LEU A 229 8.09 -3.55 17.56
CA LEU A 229 8.87 -2.77 16.61
C LEU A 229 10.36 -2.67 17.00
N LYS A 230 10.66 -2.52 18.30
CA LYS A 230 12.05 -2.52 18.82
C LYS A 230 12.72 -3.88 18.61
N GLU A 231 11.99 -4.97 18.90
CA GLU A 231 12.51 -6.33 18.73
C GLU A 231 12.86 -6.60 17.28
N LEU A 232 11.94 -6.30 16.36
CA LEU A 232 12.17 -6.44 14.91
C LEU A 232 13.35 -5.60 14.42
N ARG A 233 13.47 -4.37 14.91
CA ARG A 233 14.62 -3.53 14.57
C ARG A 233 15.93 -4.21 14.98
N HIS A 234 15.98 -4.84 16.15
CA HIS A 234 17.15 -5.59 16.61
C HIS A 234 17.42 -6.83 15.73
N GLU A 235 16.37 -7.53 15.29
CA GLU A 235 16.52 -8.66 14.36
C GLU A 235 17.15 -8.21 13.04
N VAL A 236 16.68 -7.08 12.48
CA VAL A 236 17.22 -6.50 11.24
C VAL A 236 18.69 -6.11 11.42
N LEU A 237 19.05 -5.52 12.57
CA LEU A 237 20.45 -5.22 12.90
C LEU A 237 21.32 -6.49 13.00
N ARG A 238 20.80 -7.59 13.58
CA ARG A 238 21.49 -8.88 13.67
C ARG A 238 21.79 -9.49 12.30
N LEU A 239 20.97 -9.18 11.29
CA LEU A 239 21.24 -9.56 9.89
C LEU A 239 22.32 -8.68 9.21
N GLY A 240 22.87 -7.69 9.91
CA GLY A 240 23.86 -6.76 9.38
C GLY A 240 23.27 -5.64 8.50
N LEU A 241 21.94 -5.48 8.50
CA LEU A 241 21.26 -4.40 7.80
C LEU A 241 21.29 -3.09 8.63
N LYS A 242 20.95 -1.99 8.00
CA LYS A 242 21.00 -0.65 8.59
C LYS A 242 19.59 -0.04 8.71
N PRO A 243 18.80 -0.47 9.72
CA PRO A 243 17.50 0.16 9.95
C PRO A 243 17.68 1.58 10.52
N THR A 244 16.70 2.44 10.25
CA THR A 244 16.62 3.74 10.90
C THR A 244 16.40 3.60 12.42
N GLU A 245 16.54 4.70 13.16
CA GLU A 245 15.90 4.80 14.46
C GLU A 245 14.38 4.72 14.31
N ILE A 246 13.67 4.51 15.42
CA ILE A 246 12.22 4.54 15.43
C ILE A 246 11.77 5.98 15.18
N ILE A 247 10.93 6.17 14.17
CA ILE A 247 10.41 7.47 13.76
C ILE A 247 8.92 7.51 14.10
N ASP A 248 8.52 8.56 14.83
CA ASP A 248 7.10 8.84 15.06
C ASP A 248 6.49 9.48 13.80
N ARG A 249 5.54 8.78 13.18
CA ARG A 249 4.79 9.25 12.02
C ARG A 249 3.38 9.75 12.40
N HIS A 250 3.13 10.00 13.68
CA HIS A 250 1.86 10.46 14.23
C HIS A 250 0.73 9.41 14.19
N PHE A 251 0.51 8.78 13.06
CA PHE A 251 -0.51 7.74 12.89
C PHE A 251 -0.01 6.34 13.26
N PHE A 252 1.28 6.16 13.26
CA PHE A 252 2.03 4.94 13.62
C PHE A 252 3.48 5.30 13.85
N LYS A 253 4.25 4.39 14.42
CA LYS A 253 5.71 4.50 14.49
C LYS A 253 6.34 3.55 13.50
N SER A 254 7.49 3.94 12.95
CA SER A 254 8.12 3.24 11.84
C SER A 254 9.60 3.05 11.99
N VAL A 255 10.10 1.97 11.39
CA VAL A 255 11.51 1.71 11.13
C VAL A 255 11.67 1.33 9.67
N TYR A 256 12.61 1.97 8.97
CA TYR A 256 12.88 1.73 7.56
C TYR A 256 14.21 1.04 7.37
N TYR A 257 14.29 0.11 6.43
CA TYR A 257 15.54 -0.49 5.98
C TYR A 257 15.44 -0.98 4.54
N ARG A 258 16.59 -0.93 3.84
CA ARG A 258 16.66 -1.47 2.47
C ARG A 258 17.10 -2.92 2.53
N THR A 259 16.32 -3.79 1.87
CA THR A 259 16.67 -5.20 1.73
C THR A 259 17.87 -5.36 0.81
N PRO A 260 18.65 -6.45 0.90
CA PRO A 260 19.72 -6.75 -0.06
C PRO A 260 19.21 -6.83 -1.50
N GLY A 261 17.97 -7.27 -1.70
CA GLY A 261 17.31 -7.28 -3.01
C GLY A 261 16.89 -5.90 -3.54
N GLY A 262 17.15 -4.81 -2.79
CA GLY A 262 16.94 -3.44 -3.24
C GLY A 262 15.62 -2.78 -2.78
N VAL A 263 14.63 -3.54 -2.33
CA VAL A 263 13.32 -2.99 -1.90
C VAL A 263 13.46 -2.24 -0.57
N LEU A 264 12.84 -1.08 -0.45
CA LEU A 264 12.72 -0.37 0.82
C LEU A 264 11.55 -0.98 1.60
N PHE A 265 11.87 -1.60 2.74
CA PHE A 265 10.90 -2.10 3.69
C PHE A 265 10.73 -1.13 4.84
N GLU A 266 9.51 -1.08 5.36
CA GLU A 266 9.12 -0.41 6.57
C GLU A 266 8.50 -1.41 7.54
N MET A 267 8.70 -1.25 8.83
CA MET A 267 7.92 -1.89 9.87
C MET A 267 7.11 -0.82 10.57
N ALA A 268 5.80 -0.97 10.65
CA ALA A 268 4.88 0.04 11.17
C ALA A 268 3.94 -0.52 12.23
N THR A 269 3.78 0.21 13.36
CA THR A 269 2.86 -0.18 14.43
C THR A 269 1.40 0.02 14.01
N HIS A 270 0.48 -0.77 14.58
CA HIS A 270 -0.95 -0.62 14.35
C HIS A 270 -1.51 0.72 14.85
N GLY A 271 -0.99 1.21 15.95
CA GLY A 271 -1.51 2.41 16.60
C GLY A 271 -0.58 3.62 16.53
N PRO A 272 -1.18 4.79 16.81
CA PRO A 272 -2.56 5.07 17.24
C PRO A 272 -3.63 4.96 16.12
N GLY A 273 -3.23 4.86 14.85
CA GLY A 273 -4.13 4.71 13.70
C GLY A 273 -4.54 6.04 13.05
N TYR A 274 -5.18 5.94 11.87
CA TYR A 274 -5.46 7.12 11.04
C TYR A 274 -6.49 8.08 11.65
N PHE A 275 -7.34 7.63 12.56
CA PHE A 275 -8.40 8.44 13.15
C PHE A 275 -8.05 9.00 14.55
N VAL A 276 -6.77 9.06 14.90
CA VAL A 276 -6.29 9.49 16.22
C VAL A 276 -6.82 10.86 16.64
N ASN A 277 -7.05 11.78 15.70
CA ASN A 277 -7.56 13.15 15.95
C ASN A 277 -8.86 13.45 15.20
N SER A 278 -9.57 12.44 14.69
CA SER A 278 -10.77 12.64 13.87
C SER A 278 -11.81 11.56 14.12
N ASP A 279 -13.08 11.89 13.88
CA ASP A 279 -14.16 10.91 13.94
C ASP A 279 -14.09 9.98 12.72
N PRO A 280 -14.03 8.64 12.92
CA PRO A 280 -14.06 7.68 11.82
C PRO A 280 -15.32 7.77 10.95
N SER A 281 -16.42 8.33 11.42
CA SER A 281 -17.65 8.50 10.64
C SER A 281 -17.59 9.68 9.67
N GLU A 282 -16.68 10.65 9.89
CA GLU A 282 -16.51 11.82 9.04
C GLU A 282 -15.75 11.51 7.75
N ASP A 283 -15.97 12.32 6.71
CA ASP A 283 -15.18 12.28 5.49
C ASP A 283 -13.83 12.96 5.70
N GLN A 284 -12.78 12.19 5.69
CA GLN A 284 -11.42 12.68 5.91
C GLN A 284 -10.81 13.38 4.68
N ALA A 285 -11.49 13.32 3.52
CA ALA A 285 -11.02 13.98 2.30
C ALA A 285 -11.17 15.51 2.36
N GLU A 286 -12.16 16.02 3.10
CA GLU A 286 -12.46 17.46 3.14
C GLU A 286 -11.40 18.28 3.89
N LYS A 287 -10.77 17.72 4.92
CA LYS A 287 -9.86 18.46 5.81
C LYS A 287 -8.41 18.05 5.60
N LEU A 288 -7.51 19.04 5.53
CA LEU A 288 -6.07 18.79 5.68
C LEU A 288 -5.74 18.59 7.15
N GLU A 289 -5.31 17.40 7.52
CA GLU A 289 -4.81 17.11 8.86
C GLU A 289 -3.29 17.24 8.88
N LEU A 290 -2.78 18.07 9.77
CA LEU A 290 -1.35 18.22 9.99
C LEU A 290 -0.95 17.53 11.29
N THR A 291 0.30 17.09 11.34
CA THR A 291 0.88 16.62 12.60
C THR A 291 1.06 17.79 13.57
N PRO A 292 1.08 17.57 14.89
CA PRO A 292 1.23 18.64 15.88
C PRO A 292 2.44 19.56 15.65
N TRP A 293 3.54 19.00 15.14
CA TRP A 293 4.76 19.78 14.86
C TRP A 293 4.70 20.58 13.57
N HIS A 294 3.70 20.36 12.70
CA HIS A 294 3.48 21.15 11.48
C HIS A 294 2.38 22.20 11.65
N GLU A 295 1.52 22.11 12.66
CA GLU A 295 0.37 23.01 12.85
C GLU A 295 0.75 24.51 12.91
N SER A 296 1.89 24.84 13.50
CA SER A 296 2.35 26.22 13.53
C SER A 296 2.67 26.83 12.15
N LYS A 297 2.77 26.00 11.12
CA LYS A 297 3.07 26.39 9.74
C LYS A 297 1.87 26.18 8.79
N ARG A 298 0.67 25.94 9.31
CA ARG A 298 -0.53 25.57 8.53
C ARG A 298 -0.76 26.46 7.33
N GLU A 299 -0.83 27.78 7.51
CA GLU A 299 -1.09 28.74 6.42
C GLU A 299 -0.04 28.64 5.31
N GLN A 300 1.22 28.48 5.65
CA GLN A 300 2.32 28.33 4.67
C GLN A 300 2.21 27.01 3.92
N ILE A 301 1.85 25.93 4.62
CA ILE A 301 1.70 24.60 4.03
C ILE A 301 0.50 24.61 3.08
N GLU A 302 -0.66 25.10 3.51
CA GLU A 302 -1.86 25.16 2.68
C GLU A 302 -1.66 26.01 1.42
N ALA A 303 -0.92 27.12 1.53
CA ALA A 303 -0.58 27.97 0.38
C ALA A 303 0.36 27.30 -0.64
N ALA A 304 1.14 26.30 -0.22
CA ALA A 304 2.08 25.59 -1.09
C ALA A 304 1.45 24.36 -1.78
N LEU A 305 0.33 23.85 -1.25
CA LEU A 305 -0.31 22.63 -1.74
C LEU A 305 -1.26 22.94 -2.91
N PRO A 306 -1.28 22.11 -3.97
CA PRO A 306 -2.29 22.23 -5.02
C PRO A 306 -3.69 21.93 -4.49
N THR A 307 -4.71 22.55 -5.06
CA THR A 307 -6.11 22.26 -4.69
C THR A 307 -6.50 20.86 -5.18
N ILE A 308 -7.23 20.13 -4.33
CA ILE A 308 -7.93 18.88 -4.69
C ILE A 308 -9.43 19.15 -4.55
N ASN A 309 -10.17 18.99 -5.64
CA ASN A 309 -11.64 19.12 -5.68
C ASN A 309 -12.25 17.76 -5.27
N ILE A 310 -12.91 17.75 -4.13
CA ILE A 310 -13.52 16.56 -3.52
C ILE A 310 -14.88 16.26 -4.17
#